data_9f3a0ae81a6ef6177ed6c90b0a51dad6
#
_entry.id   9f3a0ae81a6ef6177ed6c90b0a51dad6
#
_cell.length_a   1.000
_cell.length_b   1.000
_cell.length_c   1.000
_cell.angle_alpha   90.00
_cell.angle_beta   90.00
_cell.angle_gamma   90.00
#
_symmetry.space_group_name_H-M   'P 1'
#
loop_
_entity.id
_entity.type
_entity.pdbx_description
1 polymer ?
#
loop_
_entity_poly.entity_id
_entity_poly.type
_entity_poly.pdbx_seq_one_letter_code
_entity_poly.pdbx_strand_id
1 'polypeptide(L)'
;MIFIRIFKDSDFPAIQRLNESEGWTNLASKPDTVKAAWQHSNVTFVAEQQGEIIGCMRGLTDQSITLYICELLIAKNRRREGIGKALLAHVHALYPETRLEMLASSTSQSYYEAHGYRPFYGFRKTFNE
;
A
#
# COMPACT_ATOMS: atom_id res chain seq x y z
N MET A 1 5.92 19.24 5.28
CA MET A 1 6.90 18.18 5.03
C MET A 1 6.28 16.82 5.34
N ILE A 2 6.47 15.87 4.45
CA ILE A 2 5.88 14.53 4.57
C ILE A 2 6.95 13.57 5.04
N PHE A 3 6.63 12.79 6.07
CA PHE A 3 7.52 11.76 6.61
C PHE A 3 7.00 10.38 6.26
N ILE A 4 7.88 9.53 5.74
CA ILE A 4 7.57 8.13 5.50
C ILE A 4 8.26 7.34 6.60
N ARG A 5 7.48 6.55 7.34
CA ARG A 5 8.01 5.77 8.45
C ARG A 5 7.30 4.44 8.58
N ILE A 6 7.87 3.55 9.37
CA ILE A 6 7.27 2.24 9.63
C ILE A 6 5.95 2.39 10.38
N PHE A 7 4.98 1.58 10.00
CA PHE A 7 3.69 1.46 10.68
C PHE A 7 3.87 1.02 12.13
N LYS A 8 3.06 1.55 13.01
CA LYS A 8 2.92 1.06 14.39
C LYS A 8 1.45 0.88 14.71
N ASP A 9 1.15 0.06 15.71
CA ASP A 9 -0.23 -0.32 16.02
C ASP A 9 -1.17 0.88 16.21
N SER A 10 -0.65 1.97 16.78
CA SER A 10 -1.46 3.18 16.99
C SER A 10 -1.89 3.88 15.69
N ASP A 11 -1.30 3.51 14.56
CA ASP A 11 -1.70 4.06 13.26
C ASP A 11 -2.95 3.37 12.69
N PHE A 12 -3.33 2.23 13.23
CA PHE A 12 -4.38 1.42 12.61
C PHE A 12 -5.72 2.14 12.47
N PRO A 13 -6.21 2.92 13.45
CA PRO A 13 -7.45 3.67 13.25
C PRO A 13 -7.43 4.60 12.04
N ALA A 14 -6.28 5.21 11.74
CA ALA A 14 -6.14 6.05 10.56
C ALA A 14 -6.23 5.23 9.27
N ILE A 15 -5.62 4.04 9.26
CA ILE A 15 -5.70 3.13 8.11
C ILE A 15 -7.14 2.67 7.89
N GLN A 16 -7.88 2.37 8.96
CA GLN A 16 -9.30 2.06 8.88
C GLN A 16 -10.08 3.18 8.18
N ARG A 17 -9.83 4.42 8.57
CA ARG A 17 -10.49 5.58 7.96
C ARG A 17 -10.15 5.72 6.48
N LEU A 18 -8.91 5.45 6.10
CA LEU A 18 -8.51 5.49 4.69
C LEU A 18 -9.23 4.41 3.88
N ASN A 19 -9.33 3.19 4.41
CA ASN A 19 -10.04 2.10 3.76
C ASN A 19 -11.52 2.43 3.58
N GLU A 20 -12.16 2.98 4.60
CA GLU A 20 -13.56 3.39 4.54
C GLU A 20 -13.78 4.49 3.51
N SER A 21 -12.91 5.49 3.51
CA SER A 21 -13.00 6.62 2.59
C SER A 21 -12.81 6.19 1.14
N GLU A 22 -11.99 5.16 0.90
CA GLU A 22 -11.77 4.63 -0.45
C GLU A 22 -12.92 3.75 -0.92
N GLY A 23 -13.78 3.33 -0.02
CA GLY A 23 -14.86 2.42 -0.36
C GLY A 23 -14.42 0.95 -0.39
N TRP A 24 -13.30 0.62 0.22
CA TRP A 24 -12.83 -0.76 0.34
C TRP A 24 -13.59 -1.47 1.46
N THR A 25 -14.88 -1.70 1.22
CA THR A 25 -15.80 -2.20 2.23
C THR A 25 -15.45 -3.59 2.73
N ASN A 26 -14.87 -4.43 1.86
CA ASN A 26 -14.43 -5.77 2.29
C ASN A 26 -13.36 -5.69 3.37
N LEU A 27 -12.46 -4.71 3.29
CA LEU A 27 -11.44 -4.49 4.31
C LEU A 27 -12.02 -3.77 5.51
N ALA A 28 -12.79 -2.71 5.28
CA ALA A 28 -13.36 -1.91 6.36
C ALA A 28 -14.30 -2.72 7.27
N SER A 29 -14.98 -3.74 6.73
CA SER A 29 -15.91 -4.58 7.49
C SER A 29 -15.24 -5.66 8.33
N LYS A 30 -13.92 -5.85 8.19
CA LYS A 30 -13.17 -6.90 8.88
C LYS A 30 -11.94 -6.33 9.60
N PRO A 31 -12.14 -5.44 10.58
CA PRO A 31 -11.01 -4.72 11.20
C PRO A 31 -9.98 -5.64 11.85
N ASP A 32 -10.41 -6.70 12.52
CA ASP A 32 -9.47 -7.61 13.18
C ASP A 32 -8.60 -8.36 12.17
N THR A 33 -9.19 -8.78 11.06
CA THR A 33 -8.47 -9.48 9.98
C THR A 33 -7.46 -8.54 9.33
N VAL A 34 -7.86 -7.31 9.06
CA VAL A 34 -6.98 -6.32 8.44
C VAL A 34 -5.83 -5.94 9.39
N LYS A 35 -6.13 -5.77 10.67
CA LYS A 35 -5.10 -5.47 11.66
C LYS A 35 -4.07 -6.59 11.74
N ALA A 36 -4.54 -7.84 11.73
CA ALA A 36 -3.64 -9.00 11.74
C ALA A 36 -2.74 -9.00 10.48
N ALA A 37 -3.30 -8.66 9.31
CA ALA A 37 -2.51 -8.57 8.08
C ALA A 37 -1.40 -7.53 8.20
N TRP A 38 -1.70 -6.36 8.77
CA TRP A 38 -0.71 -5.32 8.98
C TRP A 38 0.38 -5.76 9.97
N GLN A 39 -0.01 -6.45 11.04
CA GLN A 39 0.94 -6.93 12.05
C GLN A 39 1.84 -8.04 11.53
N HIS A 40 1.35 -8.86 10.61
CA HIS A 40 2.09 -10.01 10.08
C HIS A 40 2.78 -9.75 8.74
N SER A 41 2.60 -8.59 8.15
CA SER A 41 3.32 -8.23 6.92
C SER A 41 4.69 -7.66 7.28
N ASN A 42 5.69 -7.96 6.45
CA ASN A 42 7.05 -7.49 6.74
C ASN A 42 7.41 -6.18 6.04
N VAL A 43 6.48 -5.61 5.28
CA VAL A 43 6.65 -4.29 4.66
C VAL A 43 5.41 -3.47 4.98
N THR A 44 5.52 -2.56 5.95
CA THR A 44 4.39 -1.73 6.39
C THR A 44 4.89 -0.31 6.66
N PHE A 45 4.36 0.65 5.89
CA PHE A 45 4.80 2.04 5.97
C PHE A 45 3.61 2.98 5.92
N VAL A 46 3.77 4.14 6.53
CA VAL A 46 2.79 5.22 6.48
C VAL A 46 3.48 6.51 6.05
N ALA A 47 2.71 7.38 5.43
CA ALA A 47 3.12 8.73 5.11
C ALA A 47 2.36 9.67 6.06
N GLU A 48 3.11 10.49 6.78
CA GLU A 48 2.58 11.35 7.83
C GLU A 48 2.96 12.79 7.58
N GLN A 49 2.02 13.68 7.84
CA GLN A 49 2.28 15.12 7.79
C GLN A 49 1.55 15.78 8.94
N GLN A 50 2.29 16.52 9.78
CA GLN A 50 1.74 17.24 10.93
C GLN A 50 0.89 16.33 11.83
N GLY A 51 1.37 15.11 12.05
CA GLY A 51 0.69 14.14 12.90
C GLY A 51 -0.47 13.41 12.26
N GLU A 52 -0.79 13.70 11.00
CA GLU A 52 -1.88 13.06 10.28
C GLU A 52 -1.35 12.03 9.29
N ILE A 53 -1.91 10.84 9.29
CA ILE A 53 -1.59 9.79 8.33
C ILE A 53 -2.36 10.08 7.03
N ILE A 54 -1.62 10.35 5.96
CA ILE A 54 -2.20 10.72 4.66
C ILE A 54 -2.01 9.65 3.60
N GLY A 55 -1.28 8.61 3.92
CA GLY A 55 -1.09 7.48 3.02
C GLY A 55 -0.51 6.30 3.75
N CYS A 56 -0.64 5.11 3.15
CA CYS A 56 -0.12 3.89 3.72
C CYS A 56 0.22 2.87 2.65
N MET A 57 1.09 1.94 2.99
CA MET A 57 1.51 0.86 2.12
C MET A 57 1.76 -0.40 2.93
N ARG A 58 1.21 -1.52 2.46
CA ARG A 58 1.49 -2.83 3.02
C ARG A 58 1.99 -3.75 1.93
N GLY A 59 3.05 -4.49 2.21
CA GLY A 59 3.63 -5.41 1.25
C GLY A 59 4.30 -6.59 1.92
N LEU A 60 4.76 -7.51 1.08
CA LEU A 60 5.45 -8.73 1.49
C LEU A 60 6.71 -8.87 0.64
N THR A 61 7.81 -9.28 1.25
CA THR A 61 9.05 -9.48 0.50
C THR A 61 9.84 -10.67 1.04
N ASP A 62 10.51 -11.38 0.12
CA ASP A 62 11.52 -12.36 0.48
C ASP A 62 12.91 -11.72 0.62
N GLN A 63 12.98 -10.41 0.40
CA GLN A 63 14.19 -9.58 0.49
C GLN A 63 15.22 -9.85 -0.60
N SER A 64 14.96 -10.78 -1.51
CA SER A 64 15.94 -11.20 -2.53
C SER A 64 15.43 -11.05 -3.95
N ILE A 65 14.21 -11.51 -4.23
CA ILE A 65 13.67 -11.54 -5.59
C ILE A 65 12.41 -10.70 -5.71
N THR A 66 11.50 -10.82 -4.75
CA THR A 66 10.16 -10.25 -4.87
C THR A 66 9.88 -9.23 -3.76
N LEU A 67 9.30 -8.10 -4.16
CA LEU A 67 8.67 -7.14 -3.27
C LEU A 67 7.26 -6.94 -3.79
N TYR A 68 6.28 -7.55 -3.14
CA TYR A 68 4.90 -7.48 -3.57
C TYR A 68 4.13 -6.46 -2.75
N ILE A 69 3.52 -5.49 -3.42
CA ILE A 69 2.71 -4.45 -2.76
C ILE A 69 1.27 -4.94 -2.73
N CYS A 70 0.79 -5.21 -1.52
CA CYS A 70 -0.58 -5.67 -1.31
C CYS A 70 -1.58 -4.51 -1.35
N GLU A 71 -1.19 -3.37 -0.76
CA GLU A 71 -2.04 -2.19 -0.64
C GLU A 71 -1.19 -0.94 -0.71
N LEU A 72 -1.66 0.02 -1.47
CA LEU A 72 -1.10 1.37 -1.53
C LEU A 72 -2.28 2.33 -1.61
N LEU A 73 -2.44 3.15 -0.60
CA LEU A 73 -3.61 4.01 -0.50
C LEU A 73 -3.21 5.40 -0.02
N ILE A 74 -3.63 6.40 -0.76
CA ILE A 74 -3.39 7.81 -0.44
C ILE A 74 -4.74 8.48 -0.20
N ALA A 75 -4.82 9.32 0.82
CA ALA A 75 -6.04 10.07 1.11
C ALA A 75 -6.50 10.82 -0.14
N LYS A 76 -7.81 10.81 -0.41
CA LYS A 76 -8.36 11.34 -1.66
C LYS A 76 -7.99 12.81 -1.90
N ASN A 77 -7.98 13.61 -0.84
CA ASN A 77 -7.67 15.04 -0.94
C ASN A 77 -6.16 15.32 -1.02
N ARG A 78 -5.33 14.29 -0.99
CA ARG A 78 -3.87 14.43 -1.05
C ARG A 78 -3.27 13.72 -2.26
N ARG A 79 -4.09 13.35 -3.23
CA ARG A 79 -3.62 12.68 -4.45
C ARG A 79 -2.99 13.68 -5.41
N ARG A 80 -2.15 13.17 -6.33
CA ARG A 80 -1.40 13.95 -7.32
C ARG A 80 -0.32 14.84 -6.69
N GLU A 81 0.10 14.54 -5.46
CA GLU A 81 1.19 15.24 -4.78
C GLU A 81 2.48 14.41 -4.74
N GLY A 82 2.49 13.23 -5.38
CA GLY A 82 3.66 12.37 -5.43
C GLY A 82 3.87 11.51 -4.20
N ILE A 83 2.89 11.39 -3.31
CA ILE A 83 3.01 10.63 -2.06
C ILE A 83 3.14 9.13 -2.34
N GLY A 84 2.30 8.60 -3.24
CA GLY A 84 2.36 7.19 -3.62
C GLY A 84 3.69 6.83 -4.26
N LYS A 85 4.17 7.68 -5.16
CA LYS A 85 5.48 7.51 -5.78
C LYS A 85 6.59 7.50 -4.74
N ALA A 86 6.51 8.40 -3.76
CA ALA A 86 7.50 8.50 -2.70
C ALA A 86 7.50 7.25 -1.81
N LEU A 87 6.32 6.72 -1.48
CA LEU A 87 6.20 5.49 -0.71
C LEU A 87 6.84 4.31 -1.45
N LEU A 88 6.50 4.15 -2.73
CA LEU A 88 7.08 3.07 -3.55
C LEU A 88 8.59 3.19 -3.65
N ALA A 89 9.09 4.40 -3.90
CA ALA A 89 10.54 4.63 -4.00
C ALA A 89 11.24 4.35 -2.68
N HIS A 90 10.65 4.78 -1.57
CA HIS A 90 11.22 4.55 -0.24
C HIS A 90 11.38 3.06 0.06
N VAL A 91 10.33 2.31 -0.19
CA VAL A 91 10.33 0.87 0.09
C VAL A 91 11.25 0.12 -0.86
N HIS A 92 11.21 0.46 -2.16
CA HIS A 92 12.07 -0.22 -3.13
C HIS A 92 13.55 0.06 -2.86
N ALA A 93 13.88 1.23 -2.31
CA ALA A 93 15.26 1.55 -1.93
C ALA A 93 15.78 0.66 -0.79
N LEU A 94 14.89 0.11 0.05
CA LEU A 94 15.27 -0.85 1.09
C LEU A 94 15.60 -2.23 0.52
N TYR A 95 15.03 -2.58 -0.62
CA TYR A 95 15.21 -3.88 -1.26
C TYR A 95 15.46 -3.68 -2.76
N PRO A 96 16.57 -3.01 -3.14
CA PRO A 96 16.72 -2.47 -4.50
C PRO A 96 16.88 -3.51 -5.60
N GLU A 97 17.24 -4.74 -5.24
CA GLU A 97 17.44 -5.80 -6.23
C GLU A 97 16.19 -6.67 -6.41
N THR A 98 15.10 -6.38 -5.71
CA THR A 98 13.86 -7.13 -5.86
C THR A 98 13.03 -6.58 -7.02
N ARG A 99 12.16 -7.45 -7.55
CA ARG A 99 11.13 -7.03 -8.50
C ARG A 99 9.97 -6.45 -7.71
N LEU A 100 9.60 -5.22 -8.03
CA LEU A 100 8.47 -4.56 -7.41
C LEU A 100 7.20 -4.94 -8.18
N GLU A 101 6.31 -5.67 -7.55
CA GLU A 101 5.12 -6.24 -8.18
C GLU A 101 3.86 -5.88 -7.41
N MET A 102 2.75 -5.71 -8.14
CA MET A 102 1.44 -5.45 -7.53
C MET A 102 0.35 -5.81 -8.52
N LEU A 103 -0.88 -5.95 -8.02
CA LEU A 103 -2.06 -6.05 -8.86
C LEU A 103 -2.66 -4.65 -8.98
N ALA A 104 -2.90 -4.23 -10.21
CA ALA A 104 -3.49 -2.92 -10.47
C ALA A 104 -4.97 -3.09 -10.83
N SER A 105 -5.79 -2.14 -10.36
CA SER A 105 -7.18 -2.06 -10.80
C SER A 105 -7.26 -1.35 -12.15
N SER A 106 -8.45 -1.38 -12.76
CA SER A 106 -8.66 -0.65 -14.01
C SER A 106 -8.42 0.86 -13.88
N THR A 107 -8.55 1.39 -12.66
CA THR A 107 -8.34 2.82 -12.39
C THR A 107 -6.90 3.18 -12.10
N SER A 108 -6.04 2.22 -11.72
CA SER A 108 -4.65 2.49 -11.38
C SER A 108 -3.66 1.99 -12.43
N GLN A 109 -4.11 1.21 -13.42
CA GLN A 109 -3.25 0.62 -14.42
C GLN A 109 -2.45 1.68 -15.19
N SER A 110 -3.10 2.74 -15.65
CA SER A 110 -2.43 3.78 -16.41
C SER A 110 -1.36 4.51 -15.60
N TYR A 111 -1.58 4.66 -14.29
CA TYR A 111 -0.59 5.26 -13.41
C TYR A 111 0.70 4.45 -13.41
N TYR A 112 0.59 3.14 -13.22
CA TYR A 112 1.79 2.30 -13.17
C TYR A 112 2.51 2.22 -14.51
N GLU A 113 1.76 2.13 -15.62
CA GLU A 113 2.38 2.13 -16.95
C GLU A 113 3.13 3.43 -17.22
N ALA A 114 2.56 4.57 -16.80
CA ALA A 114 3.21 5.87 -16.97
C ALA A 114 4.49 6.01 -16.13
N HIS A 115 4.63 5.21 -15.06
CA HIS A 115 5.79 5.25 -14.17
C HIS A 115 6.79 4.12 -14.42
N GLY A 116 6.74 3.50 -15.60
CA GLY A 116 7.76 2.54 -16.02
C GLY A 116 7.51 1.09 -15.62
N TYR A 117 6.32 0.77 -15.15
CA TYR A 117 5.98 -0.61 -14.80
C TYR A 117 5.47 -1.34 -16.03
N ARG A 118 5.93 -2.58 -16.23
CA ARG A 118 5.45 -3.44 -17.31
C ARG A 118 4.25 -4.24 -16.84
N PRO A 119 3.16 -4.31 -17.63
CA PRO A 119 2.00 -5.09 -17.22
C PRO A 119 2.27 -6.59 -17.24
N PHE A 120 1.79 -7.27 -16.22
CA PHE A 120 1.72 -8.71 -16.14
C PHE A 120 0.30 -9.08 -15.74
N TYR A 121 -0.18 -10.22 -16.20
CA TYR A 121 -1.53 -10.64 -15.86
C TYR A 121 -1.55 -11.31 -14.51
N GLY A 122 -2.41 -10.81 -13.62
CA GLY A 122 -2.62 -11.39 -12.31
C GLY A 122 -3.91 -12.20 -12.28
N PHE A 123 -3.93 -13.21 -11.42
CA PHE A 123 -5.12 -14.01 -11.19
C PHE A 123 -5.37 -14.07 -9.70
N ARG A 124 -6.66 -14.09 -9.32
CA ARG A 124 -7.05 -14.14 -7.91
C ARG A 124 -8.19 -15.11 -7.74
N LYS A 125 -8.11 -15.91 -6.69
CA LYS A 125 -9.23 -16.73 -6.26
C LYS A 125 -9.42 -16.45 -4.78
N THR A 126 -10.56 -15.86 -4.43
CA THR A 126 -10.85 -15.56 -3.03
C THR A 126 -11.55 -16.73 -2.36
N PHE A 127 -11.58 -16.68 -1.03
CA PHE A 127 -12.24 -17.68 -0.22
C PHE A 127 -13.71 -17.83 -0.68
N ASN A 128 -14.16 -19.04 -0.86
CA ASN A 128 -15.51 -19.39 -1.33
C ASN A 128 -15.80 -19.15 -2.82
N GLU A 129 -14.79 -18.93 -3.64
CA GLU A 129 -14.98 -18.88 -5.09
C GLU A 129 -14.74 -20.23 -5.77
#